data_d8f7a2337b2662b1b2ccaac1c8c60535
#
_entry.id   d8f7a2337b2662b1b2ccaac1c8c60535
#
_cell.length_a   1.000
_cell.length_b   1.000
_cell.length_c   1.000
_cell.angle_alpha   90.00
_cell.angle_beta   90.00
_cell.angle_gamma   90.00
#
_symmetry.space_group_name_H-M   'P 1'
#
loop_
_entity.id
_entity.type
_entity.pdbx_description
1 polymer ?
#
loop_
_entity_poly.entity_id
_entity_poly.type
_entity_poly.pdbx_seq_one_letter_code
_entity_poly.pdbx_strand_id
1 'polypeptide(L)'
;YSKTIAEAKSDYDTSVVIFGDPVHGASDIVTGKGELVVFCGGAEVEREESLKMHEKGIPVYPTPERGVRALAQFFAHEAVKPEEAQAHGGQDDEGPRLRLMPAPAAVRVLRSYRIPAVTAAPARNAAEAARYAGRFARPVALKILSPDISHRSDVGGVALGVEPSGVKKAWKAMMAAVEEKAGGARIEGATVSPMAKPGGVEVILGILRDPQYGATMMFGLGGIFTEIYKDVQFCLLPASPGEFERMVAPIRGYPILAGARGRAPKDIAALVDVMRKLAQIAEDYPGFDQIDLNPVIVYEKGVSVVDYRILHK
;
A
#
# COMPACT_ATOMS: atom_id res chain seq x y z
N TYR A 1 22.92 -25.86 -23.77
CA TYR A 1 21.85 -24.96 -23.32
C TYR A 1 21.07 -24.37 -24.51
N SER A 2 21.71 -23.60 -25.42
CA SER A 2 21.01 -22.89 -26.51
C SER A 2 20.16 -23.82 -27.40
N LYS A 3 20.69 -25.03 -27.74
CA LYS A 3 19.96 -26.02 -28.52
C LYS A 3 18.75 -26.58 -27.78
N THR A 4 18.91 -26.92 -26.49
CA THR A 4 17.84 -27.45 -25.65
C THR A 4 16.74 -26.42 -25.44
N ILE A 5 17.11 -25.13 -25.24
CA ILE A 5 16.13 -24.03 -25.12
C ILE A 5 15.38 -23.83 -26.43
N ALA A 6 16.08 -23.89 -27.57
CA ALA A 6 15.43 -23.75 -28.89
C ALA A 6 14.44 -24.90 -29.20
N GLU A 7 14.79 -26.13 -28.81
CA GLU A 7 13.90 -27.28 -28.93
C GLU A 7 12.69 -27.18 -28.00
N ALA A 8 12.87 -26.76 -26.74
CA ALA A 8 11.78 -26.57 -25.78
C ALA A 8 10.76 -25.51 -26.24
N LYS A 9 11.22 -24.47 -26.95
CA LYS A 9 10.33 -23.41 -27.46
C LYS A 9 9.33 -23.89 -28.52
N SER A 10 9.58 -25.00 -29.19
CA SER A 10 8.61 -25.57 -30.13
C SER A 10 7.42 -26.23 -29.43
N ASP A 11 7.59 -26.64 -28.18
CA ASP A 11 6.64 -27.48 -27.46
C ASP A 11 5.96 -26.77 -26.29
N TYR A 12 6.52 -25.61 -25.85
CA TYR A 12 6.04 -24.88 -24.69
C TYR A 12 5.99 -23.37 -24.93
N ASP A 13 4.92 -22.71 -24.47
CA ASP A 13 4.74 -21.26 -24.55
C ASP A 13 5.70 -20.49 -23.62
N THR A 14 6.12 -21.14 -22.52
CA THR A 14 7.01 -20.55 -21.53
C THR A 14 7.98 -21.59 -20.96
N SER A 15 9.22 -21.20 -20.75
CA SER A 15 10.25 -22.04 -20.16
C SER A 15 10.95 -21.37 -18.99
N VAL A 16 11.31 -22.14 -17.98
CA VAL A 16 12.16 -21.71 -16.86
C VAL A 16 13.56 -22.25 -17.06
N VAL A 17 14.51 -21.36 -17.30
CA VAL A 17 15.93 -21.72 -17.47
C VAL A 17 16.64 -21.56 -16.14
N ILE A 18 17.17 -22.63 -15.58
CA ILE A 18 17.85 -22.63 -14.29
C ILE A 18 19.36 -22.79 -14.49
N PHE A 19 20.13 -21.79 -14.10
CA PHE A 19 21.59 -21.87 -14.02
C PHE A 19 21.97 -22.21 -12.57
N GLY A 20 22.41 -23.46 -12.33
CA GLY A 20 22.82 -23.92 -11.00
C GLY A 20 24.28 -23.58 -10.66
N ASP A 21 25.08 -23.27 -11.68
CA ASP A 21 26.48 -22.88 -11.58
C ASP A 21 26.73 -21.52 -12.22
N PRO A 22 27.82 -20.82 -11.86
CA PRO A 22 28.23 -19.57 -12.52
C PRO A 22 28.52 -19.81 -14.01
N VAL A 23 27.70 -19.24 -14.89
CA VAL A 23 27.82 -19.34 -16.34
C VAL A 23 28.11 -17.98 -16.95
N HIS A 24 29.34 -17.69 -17.31
CA HIS A 24 29.70 -16.51 -18.08
C HIS A 24 29.06 -16.56 -19.47
N GLY A 25 28.46 -15.47 -19.92
CA GLY A 25 27.75 -15.41 -21.19
C GLY A 25 26.36 -16.05 -21.13
N ALA A 26 25.81 -16.30 -19.95
CA ALA A 26 24.45 -16.83 -19.79
C ALA A 26 23.41 -15.93 -20.48
N SER A 27 23.63 -14.62 -20.48
CA SER A 27 22.79 -13.63 -21.16
C SER A 27 22.77 -13.76 -22.69
N ASP A 28 23.73 -14.44 -23.30
CA ASP A 28 23.76 -14.69 -24.75
C ASP A 28 23.08 -16.01 -25.12
N ILE A 29 22.84 -16.87 -24.13
CA ILE A 29 22.16 -18.16 -24.30
C ILE A 29 20.65 -17.99 -24.29
N VAL A 30 20.15 -17.03 -23.51
CA VAL A 30 18.70 -16.78 -23.29
C VAL A 30 18.22 -15.69 -24.25
N THR A 31 17.10 -15.92 -24.94
CA THR A 31 16.61 -15.01 -25.99
C THR A 31 15.53 -14.05 -25.54
N GLY A 32 14.99 -14.21 -24.36
CA GLY A 32 13.99 -13.32 -23.74
C GLY A 32 12.53 -13.53 -24.16
N LYS A 33 12.28 -14.34 -25.19
CA LYS A 33 10.90 -14.60 -25.64
C LYS A 33 10.31 -15.82 -24.94
N GLY A 34 9.45 -15.59 -23.94
CA GLY A 34 8.82 -16.66 -23.15
C GLY A 34 9.77 -17.40 -22.21
N GLU A 35 10.88 -16.78 -21.85
CA GLU A 35 11.87 -17.35 -20.92
C GLU A 35 11.88 -16.58 -19.61
N LEU A 36 11.91 -17.33 -18.51
CA LEU A 36 12.16 -16.84 -17.16
C LEU A 36 13.45 -17.50 -16.67
N VAL A 37 14.36 -16.71 -16.16
CA VAL A 37 15.66 -17.21 -15.72
C VAL A 37 15.71 -17.30 -14.19
N VAL A 38 16.26 -18.41 -13.70
CA VAL A 38 16.66 -18.57 -12.31
C VAL A 38 18.16 -18.76 -12.27
N PHE A 39 18.83 -17.90 -11.53
CA PHE A 39 20.27 -17.97 -11.34
C PHE A 39 20.58 -18.34 -9.88
N CYS A 40 21.11 -19.54 -9.64
CA CYS A 40 21.32 -20.11 -8.31
C CYS A 40 22.82 -20.30 -8.03
N GLY A 41 23.62 -19.25 -7.97
CA GLY A 41 25.00 -19.39 -7.53
C GLY A 41 26.02 -18.51 -8.26
N GLY A 42 27.12 -18.21 -7.55
CA GLY A 42 28.21 -17.38 -8.07
C GLY A 42 27.88 -15.90 -8.08
N ALA A 43 27.73 -15.31 -6.89
CA ALA A 43 27.21 -13.94 -6.67
C ALA A 43 27.75 -12.83 -7.60
N GLU A 44 28.99 -12.94 -8.05
CA GLU A 44 29.61 -11.94 -8.91
C GLU A 44 29.18 -12.12 -10.38
N VAL A 45 29.27 -13.37 -10.89
CA VAL A 45 28.82 -13.72 -12.25
C VAL A 45 27.32 -13.57 -12.39
N GLU A 46 26.56 -14.01 -11.39
CA GLU A 46 25.11 -13.84 -11.32
C GLU A 46 24.73 -12.38 -11.47
N ARG A 47 25.38 -11.47 -10.73
CA ARG A 47 25.08 -10.05 -10.75
C ARG A 47 25.35 -9.41 -12.12
N GLU A 48 26.49 -9.75 -12.74
CA GLU A 48 26.86 -9.23 -14.05
C GLU A 48 25.90 -9.72 -15.15
N GLU A 49 25.66 -11.03 -15.20
CA GLU A 49 24.79 -11.63 -16.22
C GLU A 49 23.31 -11.25 -16.02
N SER A 50 22.85 -11.11 -14.78
CA SER A 50 21.49 -10.66 -14.49
C SER A 50 21.25 -9.23 -14.96
N LEU A 51 22.22 -8.32 -14.81
CA LEU A 51 22.11 -6.95 -15.34
C LEU A 51 21.94 -6.96 -16.86
N LYS A 52 22.78 -7.73 -17.58
CA LYS A 52 22.70 -7.89 -19.04
C LYS A 52 21.34 -8.48 -19.47
N MET A 53 20.80 -9.43 -18.70
CA MET A 53 19.48 -10.02 -18.97
C MET A 53 18.36 -9.02 -18.74
N HIS A 54 18.41 -8.24 -17.65
CA HIS A 54 17.42 -7.19 -17.38
C HIS A 54 17.40 -6.11 -18.48
N GLU A 55 18.57 -5.72 -18.99
CA GLU A 55 18.66 -4.81 -20.15
C GLU A 55 17.99 -5.36 -21.41
N LYS A 56 17.97 -6.70 -21.56
CA LYS A 56 17.26 -7.41 -22.64
C LYS A 56 15.78 -7.68 -22.32
N GLY A 57 15.27 -7.20 -21.16
CA GLY A 57 13.90 -7.46 -20.71
C GLY A 57 13.64 -8.89 -20.23
N ILE A 58 14.68 -9.64 -19.87
CA ILE A 58 14.57 -11.02 -19.40
C ILE A 58 14.46 -11.02 -17.87
N PRO A 59 13.37 -11.55 -17.27
CA PRO A 59 13.21 -11.60 -15.83
C PRO A 59 14.13 -12.66 -15.22
N VAL A 60 14.92 -12.25 -14.21
CA VAL A 60 15.86 -13.13 -13.49
C VAL A 60 15.48 -13.21 -12.03
N TYR A 61 15.42 -14.43 -11.49
CA TYR A 61 15.07 -14.70 -10.09
C TYR A 61 16.18 -15.47 -9.37
N PRO A 62 16.42 -15.16 -8.09
CA PRO A 62 17.51 -15.80 -7.34
C PRO A 62 17.19 -17.23 -6.87
N THR A 63 15.94 -17.67 -6.94
CA THR A 63 15.54 -19.05 -6.58
C THR A 63 14.42 -19.56 -7.47
N PRO A 64 14.34 -20.90 -7.72
CA PRO A 64 13.28 -21.51 -8.50
C PRO A 64 11.87 -21.22 -7.96
N GLU A 65 11.70 -21.19 -6.62
CA GLU A 65 10.41 -20.94 -6.00
C GLU A 65 9.90 -19.52 -6.30
N ARG A 66 10.81 -18.53 -6.33
CA ARG A 66 10.46 -17.15 -6.70
C ARG A 66 10.08 -17.04 -8.16
N GLY A 67 10.84 -17.70 -9.04
CA GLY A 67 10.54 -17.75 -10.46
C GLY A 67 9.19 -18.40 -10.75
N VAL A 68 8.93 -19.57 -10.19
CA VAL A 68 7.66 -20.29 -10.35
C VAL A 68 6.48 -19.49 -9.78
N ARG A 69 6.68 -18.84 -8.63
CA ARG A 69 5.63 -17.98 -8.06
C ARG A 69 5.30 -16.80 -8.95
N ALA A 70 6.30 -16.13 -9.54
CA ALA A 70 6.09 -15.05 -10.48
C ALA A 70 5.35 -15.54 -11.74
N LEU A 71 5.74 -16.68 -12.27
CA LEU A 71 5.08 -17.30 -13.43
C LEU A 71 3.62 -17.65 -13.12
N ALA A 72 3.34 -18.23 -11.95
CA ALA A 72 1.99 -18.53 -11.51
C ALA A 72 1.11 -17.26 -11.42
N GLN A 73 1.68 -16.14 -10.95
CA GLN A 73 0.97 -14.85 -10.92
C GLN A 73 0.72 -14.32 -12.33
N PHE A 74 1.70 -14.45 -13.23
CA PHE A 74 1.55 -14.06 -14.63
C PHE A 74 0.40 -14.80 -15.30
N PHE A 75 0.36 -16.13 -15.22
CA PHE A 75 -0.74 -16.91 -15.79
C PHE A 75 -2.09 -16.67 -15.11
N ALA A 76 -2.10 -16.43 -13.81
CA ALA A 76 -3.32 -16.06 -13.10
C ALA A 76 -3.86 -14.71 -13.60
N HIS A 77 -3.00 -13.79 -13.98
CA HIS A 77 -3.36 -12.49 -14.54
C HIS A 77 -3.81 -12.60 -16.01
N GLU A 78 -3.12 -13.40 -16.84
CA GLU A 78 -3.54 -13.63 -18.24
C GLU A 78 -4.91 -14.32 -18.36
N ALA A 79 -5.29 -15.13 -17.36
CA ALA A 79 -6.62 -15.76 -17.33
C ALA A 79 -7.76 -14.73 -17.13
N VAL A 80 -7.43 -13.52 -16.70
CA VAL A 80 -8.34 -12.37 -16.63
C VAL A 80 -8.10 -11.53 -17.88
N LYS A 81 -8.97 -11.67 -18.92
CA LYS A 81 -8.88 -10.84 -20.13
C LYS A 81 -8.91 -9.37 -19.75
N PRO A 82 -7.87 -8.58 -20.04
CA PRO A 82 -7.93 -7.13 -19.85
C PRO A 82 -8.81 -6.52 -20.94
N GLU A 83 -9.79 -5.72 -20.58
CA GLU A 83 -10.25 -4.67 -21.46
C GLU A 83 -9.05 -3.72 -21.68
N GLU A 84 -8.81 -3.37 -22.94
CA GLU A 84 -7.59 -2.72 -23.43
C GLU A 84 -7.08 -1.57 -22.54
N ALA A 85 -6.00 -1.81 -21.82
CA ALA A 85 -5.26 -0.76 -21.12
C ALA A 85 -4.31 -0.07 -22.12
N GLN A 86 -4.52 1.20 -22.40
CA GLN A 86 -3.61 2.00 -23.21
C GLN A 86 -2.31 2.24 -22.42
N ALA A 87 -1.20 1.69 -22.94
CA ALA A 87 0.13 1.93 -22.40
C ALA A 87 0.54 3.40 -22.61
N HIS A 88 0.78 4.11 -21.53
CA HIS A 88 1.41 5.43 -21.55
C HIS A 88 2.92 5.24 -21.34
N GLY A 89 3.69 5.49 -22.40
CA GLY A 89 5.15 5.48 -22.37
C GLY A 89 5.68 6.59 -21.47
N GLY A 90 6.55 6.23 -20.52
CA GLY A 90 7.24 7.18 -19.65
C GLY A 90 8.41 7.85 -20.36
N GLN A 91 8.53 9.17 -20.20
CA GLN A 91 9.75 9.93 -20.45
C GLN A 91 10.39 10.26 -19.09
N ASP A 92 11.71 10.07 -19.01
CA ASP A 92 12.52 10.47 -17.86
C ASP A 92 12.51 11.99 -17.74
N ASP A 93 11.81 12.48 -16.71
CA ASP A 93 11.89 13.87 -16.26
C ASP A 93 11.99 13.89 -14.74
N GLU A 94 12.70 14.85 -14.14
CA GLU A 94 12.68 15.05 -12.68
C GLU A 94 11.23 15.10 -12.25
N GLY A 95 10.76 14.02 -11.61
CA GLY A 95 9.35 13.79 -11.35
C GLY A 95 8.72 14.99 -10.62
N PRO A 96 7.50 15.39 -10.97
CA PRO A 96 6.84 16.54 -10.37
C PRO A 96 6.84 16.39 -8.85
N ARG A 97 7.19 17.46 -8.13
CA ARG A 97 7.21 17.48 -6.66
C ARG A 97 5.80 17.17 -6.14
N LEU A 98 5.64 15.97 -5.59
CA LEU A 98 4.37 15.52 -5.03
C LEU A 98 3.96 16.43 -3.87
N ARG A 99 2.69 16.84 -3.85
CA ARG A 99 2.10 17.66 -2.82
C ARG A 99 1.10 16.86 -1.99
N LEU A 100 1.18 17.00 -0.68
CA LEU A 100 0.20 16.41 0.22
C LEU A 100 -1.12 17.19 0.12
N MET A 101 -2.20 16.51 -0.22
CA MET A 101 -3.54 17.10 -0.19
C MET A 101 -3.95 17.43 1.25
N PRO A 102 -4.46 18.65 1.52
CA PRO A 102 -4.96 19.00 2.85
C PRO A 102 -6.06 18.03 3.31
N ALA A 103 -6.02 17.60 4.58
CA ALA A 103 -6.97 16.62 5.12
C ALA A 103 -8.47 16.94 4.87
N PRO A 104 -8.94 18.20 4.95
CA PRO A 104 -10.33 18.54 4.60
C PRO A 104 -10.67 18.32 3.12
N ALA A 105 -9.70 18.41 2.22
CA ALA A 105 -9.90 18.11 0.80
C ALA A 105 -9.90 16.59 0.57
N ALA A 106 -8.92 15.89 1.14
CA ALA A 106 -8.83 14.43 1.04
C ALA A 106 -10.10 13.72 1.55
N VAL A 107 -10.62 14.11 2.71
CA VAL A 107 -11.88 13.54 3.23
C VAL A 107 -13.09 13.84 2.34
N ARG A 108 -13.13 15.00 1.68
CA ARG A 108 -14.21 15.30 0.73
C ARG A 108 -14.14 14.37 -0.49
N VAL A 109 -12.94 14.15 -1.05
CA VAL A 109 -12.75 13.19 -2.15
C VAL A 109 -13.20 11.80 -1.72
N LEU A 110 -12.69 11.25 -0.61
CA LEU A 110 -13.08 9.93 -0.14
C LEU A 110 -14.61 9.81 0.05
N ARG A 111 -15.25 10.81 0.63
CA ARG A 111 -16.70 10.82 0.88
C ARG A 111 -17.55 10.98 -0.37
N SER A 112 -17.08 11.67 -1.40
CA SER A 112 -17.80 11.75 -2.68
C SER A 112 -17.95 10.38 -3.34
N TYR A 113 -17.00 9.47 -3.09
CA TYR A 113 -17.09 8.06 -3.47
C TYR A 113 -17.75 7.17 -2.40
N ARG A 114 -18.37 7.78 -1.36
CA ARG A 114 -19.01 7.04 -0.25
C ARG A 114 -18.06 6.10 0.50
N ILE A 115 -16.77 6.46 0.56
CA ILE A 115 -15.81 5.82 1.45
C ILE A 115 -16.00 6.41 2.85
N PRO A 116 -16.22 5.57 3.90
CA PRO A 116 -16.57 6.04 5.24
C PRO A 116 -15.34 6.55 6.00
N ALA A 117 -14.77 7.65 5.53
CA ALA A 117 -13.63 8.31 6.16
C ALA A 117 -14.04 9.18 7.34
N VAL A 118 -13.31 9.05 8.44
CA VAL A 118 -13.49 9.86 9.65
C VAL A 118 -13.09 11.31 9.37
N THR A 119 -13.91 12.26 9.80
CA THR A 119 -13.54 13.68 9.69
C THR A 119 -12.55 14.04 10.77
N ALA A 120 -11.39 14.51 10.38
CA ALA A 120 -10.42 15.14 11.27
C ALA A 120 -10.56 16.67 11.17
N ALA A 121 -10.75 17.33 12.30
CA ALA A 121 -10.83 18.79 12.37
C ALA A 121 -9.42 19.36 12.66
N PRO A 122 -8.89 20.25 11.81
CA PRO A 122 -7.63 20.91 12.09
C PRO A 122 -7.81 21.95 13.21
N ALA A 123 -6.94 21.91 14.21
CA ALA A 123 -6.88 22.85 15.31
C ALA A 123 -5.48 23.49 15.39
N ARG A 124 -5.43 24.80 15.54
CA ARG A 124 -4.18 25.56 15.65
C ARG A 124 -3.68 25.70 17.08
N ASN A 125 -4.56 25.47 18.05
CA ASN A 125 -4.27 25.59 19.46
C ASN A 125 -5.13 24.67 20.32
N ALA A 126 -4.79 24.54 21.59
CA ALA A 126 -5.46 23.67 22.54
C ALA A 126 -6.96 24.05 22.76
N ALA A 127 -7.32 25.31 22.62
CA ALA A 127 -8.71 25.76 22.80
C ALA A 127 -9.58 25.31 21.64
N GLU A 128 -9.09 25.45 20.41
CA GLU A 128 -9.76 24.92 19.20
C GLU A 128 -9.90 23.39 19.27
N ALA A 129 -8.82 22.70 19.67
CA ALA A 129 -8.84 21.24 19.82
C ALA A 129 -9.90 20.80 20.84
N ALA A 130 -9.98 21.45 21.99
CA ALA A 130 -10.98 21.16 23.01
C ALA A 130 -12.41 21.43 22.52
N ARG A 131 -12.63 22.50 21.73
CA ARG A 131 -13.92 22.81 21.13
C ARG A 131 -14.36 21.73 20.15
N TYR A 132 -13.45 21.22 19.29
CA TYR A 132 -13.76 20.14 18.38
C TYR A 132 -14.02 18.83 19.11
N ALA A 133 -13.22 18.49 20.11
CA ALA A 133 -13.43 17.29 20.92
C ALA A 133 -14.80 17.30 21.63
N GLY A 134 -15.21 18.45 22.16
CA GLY A 134 -16.53 18.62 22.76
C GLY A 134 -17.69 18.33 21.81
N ARG A 135 -17.54 18.63 20.51
CA ARG A 135 -18.56 18.33 19.50
C ARG A 135 -18.68 16.84 19.19
N PHE A 136 -17.59 16.09 19.33
CA PHE A 136 -17.62 14.64 19.12
C PHE A 136 -18.26 13.89 20.28
N ALA A 137 -18.28 14.46 21.48
CA ALA A 137 -18.84 13.89 22.72
C ALA A 137 -18.38 12.46 23.01
N ARG A 138 -17.14 12.13 22.66
CA ARG A 138 -16.48 10.83 22.86
C ARG A 138 -14.95 11.01 22.80
N PRO A 139 -14.17 10.02 23.27
CA PRO A 139 -12.71 10.09 23.18
C PRO A 139 -12.21 10.42 21.78
N VAL A 140 -11.15 11.20 21.68
CA VAL A 140 -10.56 11.67 20.44
C VAL A 140 -9.10 11.26 20.31
N ALA A 141 -8.63 11.26 19.07
CA ALA A 141 -7.21 11.22 18.74
C ALA A 141 -6.74 12.64 18.36
N LEU A 142 -5.59 13.04 18.90
CA LEU A 142 -4.84 14.21 18.48
C LEU A 142 -3.64 13.75 17.68
N LYS A 143 -3.40 14.34 16.50
CA LYS A 143 -2.23 14.05 15.68
C LYS A 143 -1.65 15.36 15.16
N ILE A 144 -0.35 15.62 15.37
CA ILE A 144 0.30 16.86 14.91
C ILE A 144 0.15 17.03 13.39
N LEU A 145 0.07 18.27 12.97
CA LEU A 145 0.21 18.71 11.59
C LEU A 145 1.56 19.36 11.40
N SER A 146 2.43 18.70 10.65
CA SER A 146 3.77 19.18 10.31
C SER A 146 4.12 18.71 8.90
N PRO A 147 4.67 19.56 8.04
CA PRO A 147 5.22 19.15 6.77
C PRO A 147 6.58 18.46 6.92
N ASP A 148 7.27 18.68 8.06
CA ASP A 148 8.64 18.24 8.30
C ASP A 148 8.70 16.87 9.02
N ILE A 149 7.57 16.40 9.59
CA ILE A 149 7.49 15.16 10.37
C ILE A 149 6.62 14.14 9.63
N SER A 150 7.24 13.10 9.09
CA SER A 150 6.55 11.99 8.42
C SER A 150 6.01 10.94 9.39
N HIS A 151 6.81 10.56 10.42
CA HIS A 151 6.47 9.57 11.44
C HIS A 151 6.09 10.22 12.76
N ARG A 152 4.83 10.63 12.87
CA ARG A 152 4.30 11.40 14.01
C ARG A 152 4.39 10.67 15.33
N SER A 153 4.23 9.34 15.33
CA SER A 153 4.27 8.51 16.54
C SER A 153 5.65 8.50 17.19
N ASP A 154 6.74 8.50 16.41
CA ASP A 154 8.11 8.38 16.88
C ASP A 154 8.53 9.60 17.72
N VAL A 155 7.99 10.75 17.37
CA VAL A 155 8.23 12.03 18.07
C VAL A 155 7.21 12.33 19.17
N GLY A 156 6.29 11.39 19.46
CA GLY A 156 5.23 11.64 20.43
C GLY A 156 4.13 12.60 19.93
N GLY A 157 4.03 12.78 18.61
CA GLY A 157 3.07 13.67 17.96
C GLY A 157 1.66 13.07 17.80
N VAL A 158 1.35 11.99 18.53
CA VAL A 158 0.05 11.32 18.53
C VAL A 158 -0.40 11.07 19.97
N ALA A 159 -1.62 11.49 20.30
CA ALA A 159 -2.29 11.17 21.56
C ALA A 159 -3.65 10.52 21.26
N LEU A 160 -3.82 9.28 21.71
CA LEU A 160 -5.02 8.48 21.46
C LEU A 160 -5.89 8.36 22.72
N GLY A 161 -7.21 8.17 22.54
CA GLY A 161 -8.14 7.93 23.63
C GLY A 161 -8.31 9.10 24.59
N VAL A 162 -8.08 10.32 24.10
CA VAL A 162 -8.15 11.52 24.94
C VAL A 162 -9.60 11.89 25.17
N GLU A 163 -10.03 11.90 26.43
CA GLU A 163 -11.35 12.39 26.82
C GLU A 163 -11.49 13.89 26.48
N PRO A 164 -12.67 14.38 26.06
CA PRO A 164 -12.86 15.79 25.69
C PRO A 164 -12.39 16.78 26.76
N SER A 165 -12.58 16.45 28.04
CA SER A 165 -12.11 17.26 29.17
C SER A 165 -10.57 17.30 29.33
N GLY A 166 -9.89 16.28 28.85
CA GLY A 166 -8.41 16.12 28.94
C GLY A 166 -7.64 16.73 27.77
N VAL A 167 -8.31 17.20 26.71
CA VAL A 167 -7.68 17.59 25.44
C VAL A 167 -6.64 18.70 25.60
N LYS A 168 -6.88 19.71 26.43
CA LYS A 168 -5.91 20.79 26.66
C LYS A 168 -4.61 20.27 27.28
N LYS A 169 -4.72 19.34 28.24
CA LYS A 169 -3.57 18.71 28.90
C LYS A 169 -2.81 17.83 27.92
N ALA A 170 -3.52 16.99 27.15
CA ALA A 170 -2.92 16.12 26.14
C ALA A 170 -2.23 16.92 25.02
N TRP A 171 -2.83 18.02 24.57
CA TRP A 171 -2.21 18.94 23.62
C TRP A 171 -0.87 19.47 24.11
N LYS A 172 -0.85 20.00 25.35
CA LYS A 172 0.39 20.55 25.94
C LYS A 172 1.49 19.47 26.04
N ALA A 173 1.12 18.28 26.49
CA ALA A 173 2.07 17.16 26.62
C ALA A 173 2.61 16.72 25.24
N MET A 174 1.73 16.60 24.23
CA MET A 174 2.10 16.24 22.87
C MET A 174 3.05 17.27 22.25
N MET A 175 2.76 18.58 22.38
CA MET A 175 3.62 19.63 21.83
C MET A 175 4.99 19.66 22.53
N ALA A 176 5.05 19.42 23.84
CA ALA A 176 6.31 19.33 24.57
C ALA A 176 7.17 18.12 24.10
N ALA A 177 6.54 16.95 23.90
CA ALA A 177 7.24 15.76 23.40
C ALA A 177 7.80 15.97 21.98
N VAL A 178 7.04 16.66 21.12
CA VAL A 178 7.50 16.96 19.76
C VAL A 178 8.65 17.98 19.78
N GLU A 179 8.58 18.99 20.62
CA GLU A 179 9.67 19.97 20.78
C GLU A 179 10.96 19.30 21.28
N GLU A 180 10.84 18.37 22.23
CA GLU A 180 11.99 17.63 22.78
C GLU A 180 12.66 16.73 21.73
N LYS A 181 11.85 16.03 20.89
CA LYS A 181 12.36 15.01 19.96
C LYS A 181 12.59 15.51 18.53
N ALA A 182 11.95 16.59 18.15
CA ALA A 182 12.01 17.17 16.81
C ALA A 182 12.01 18.70 16.85
N GLY A 183 12.74 19.27 17.81
CA GLY A 183 12.90 20.72 17.97
C GLY A 183 13.36 21.37 16.67
N GLY A 184 12.66 22.46 16.27
CA GLY A 184 12.90 23.17 15.01
C GLY A 184 12.01 22.70 13.84
N ALA A 185 11.26 21.62 13.95
CA ALA A 185 10.26 21.23 12.96
C ALA A 185 9.07 22.22 12.96
N ARG A 186 8.59 22.57 11.78
CA ARG A 186 7.44 23.46 11.64
C ARG A 186 6.14 22.74 12.03
N ILE A 187 5.52 23.16 13.11
CA ILE A 187 4.25 22.62 13.59
C ILE A 187 3.12 23.60 13.25
N GLU A 188 2.18 23.15 12.41
CA GLU A 188 1.03 23.96 11.96
C GLU A 188 -0.20 23.80 12.88
N GLY A 189 -0.11 22.91 13.88
CA GLY A 189 -1.17 22.56 14.79
C GLY A 189 -1.34 21.05 14.95
N ALA A 190 -2.58 20.61 15.16
CA ALA A 190 -2.92 19.19 15.20
C ALA A 190 -4.31 18.93 14.63
N THR A 191 -4.55 17.72 14.14
CA THR A 191 -5.89 17.25 13.85
C THR A 191 -6.54 16.63 15.08
N VAL A 192 -7.85 16.84 15.21
CA VAL A 192 -8.70 16.21 16.23
C VAL A 192 -9.71 15.33 15.52
N SER A 193 -9.69 14.06 15.77
CA SER A 193 -10.64 13.10 15.19
C SER A 193 -11.25 12.21 16.27
N PRO A 194 -12.52 11.79 16.13
CA PRO A 194 -13.09 10.86 17.08
C PRO A 194 -12.38 9.50 16.99
N MET A 195 -12.18 8.86 18.14
CA MET A 195 -11.64 7.50 18.19
C MET A 195 -12.53 6.53 17.41
N ALA A 196 -11.89 5.57 16.75
CA ALA A 196 -12.59 4.44 16.16
C ALA A 196 -13.30 3.62 17.25
N LYS A 197 -14.40 2.94 16.89
CA LYS A 197 -15.07 2.02 17.82
C LYS A 197 -14.16 0.83 18.12
N PRO A 198 -14.21 0.26 19.32
CA PRO A 198 -13.46 -0.96 19.63
C PRO A 198 -14.01 -2.18 18.85
N GLY A 199 -13.21 -3.23 18.77
CA GLY A 199 -13.63 -4.54 18.23
C GLY A 199 -13.46 -4.70 16.72
N GLY A 200 -12.91 -3.71 16.02
CA GLY A 200 -12.51 -3.85 14.62
C GLY A 200 -11.11 -4.46 14.45
N VAL A 201 -10.79 -4.82 13.22
CA VAL A 201 -9.46 -5.26 12.77
C VAL A 201 -8.86 -4.18 11.90
N GLU A 202 -7.63 -3.79 12.19
CA GLU A 202 -6.89 -2.80 11.41
C GLU A 202 -6.32 -3.43 10.15
N VAL A 203 -6.57 -2.78 9.02
CA VAL A 203 -5.96 -3.10 7.73
C VAL A 203 -5.41 -1.82 7.09
N ILE A 204 -4.53 -1.99 6.14
CA ILE A 204 -4.01 -0.92 5.29
C ILE A 204 -4.48 -1.13 3.86
N LEU A 205 -4.85 -0.05 3.21
CA LEU A 205 -5.14 0.03 1.80
C LEU A 205 -4.34 1.18 1.19
N GLY A 206 -3.69 0.93 0.07
CA GLY A 206 -2.95 1.96 -0.64
C GLY A 206 -3.12 1.86 -2.15
N ILE A 207 -2.99 3.00 -2.82
CA ILE A 207 -2.73 3.08 -4.25
C ILE A 207 -1.36 3.74 -4.40
N LEU A 208 -0.52 3.16 -5.22
CA LEU A 208 0.72 3.73 -5.69
C LEU A 208 0.70 3.72 -7.21
N ARG A 209 1.08 4.82 -7.81
CA ARG A 209 1.23 4.88 -9.26
C ARG A 209 2.69 4.64 -9.61
N ASP A 210 2.94 3.42 -10.07
CA ASP A 210 4.27 3.02 -10.51
C ASP A 210 4.50 3.49 -11.95
N PRO A 211 5.67 4.07 -12.28
CA PRO A 211 5.96 4.55 -13.63
C PRO A 211 5.91 3.44 -14.71
N GLN A 212 6.25 2.22 -14.34
CA GLN A 212 6.32 1.07 -15.25
C GLN A 212 5.00 0.28 -15.29
N TYR A 213 4.38 0.05 -14.11
CA TYR A 213 3.22 -0.83 -13.98
C TYR A 213 1.90 -0.08 -13.86
N GLY A 214 1.92 1.25 -13.79
CA GLY A 214 0.71 2.04 -13.61
C GLY A 214 0.17 2.01 -12.17
N ALA A 215 -1.14 2.21 -12.03
CA ALA A 215 -1.75 2.24 -10.71
C ALA A 215 -1.80 0.82 -10.11
N THR A 216 -1.29 0.70 -8.89
CA THR A 216 -1.21 -0.57 -8.16
C THR A 216 -1.88 -0.40 -6.80
N MET A 217 -2.80 -1.30 -6.47
CA MET A 217 -3.41 -1.37 -5.14
C MET A 217 -2.59 -2.26 -4.22
N MET A 218 -2.40 -1.80 -2.99
CA MET A 218 -1.81 -2.56 -1.89
C MET A 218 -2.87 -2.82 -0.82
N PHE A 219 -2.87 -4.02 -0.27
CA PHE A 219 -3.67 -4.43 0.88
C PHE A 219 -2.82 -5.23 1.87
N GLY A 220 -3.03 -5.02 3.16
CA GLY A 220 -2.40 -5.80 4.22
C GLY A 220 -3.09 -5.64 5.57
N LEU A 221 -2.75 -6.49 6.54
CA LEU A 221 -3.12 -6.23 7.94
C LEU A 221 -2.39 -5.01 8.46
N GLY A 222 -3.08 -4.20 9.27
CA GLY A 222 -2.49 -3.03 9.92
C GLY A 222 -1.67 -3.35 11.17
N GLY A 223 -1.10 -2.31 11.77
CA GLY A 223 -0.29 -2.40 12.99
C GLY A 223 1.01 -3.16 12.79
N ILE A 224 1.48 -3.81 13.86
CA ILE A 224 2.75 -4.56 13.90
C ILE A 224 2.85 -5.67 12.85
N PHE A 225 1.72 -6.18 12.34
CA PHE A 225 1.72 -7.24 11.33
C PHE A 225 2.30 -6.78 10.01
N THR A 226 2.05 -5.56 9.59
CA THR A 226 2.63 -5.00 8.35
C THR A 226 4.10 -4.66 8.52
N GLU A 227 4.45 -4.07 9.65
CA GLU A 227 5.83 -3.62 9.91
C GLU A 227 6.81 -4.79 10.06
N ILE A 228 6.40 -5.85 10.76
CA ILE A 228 7.27 -7.00 11.07
C ILE A 228 7.15 -8.09 10.01
N TYR A 229 5.94 -8.50 9.64
CA TYR A 229 5.72 -9.65 8.78
C TYR A 229 5.62 -9.32 7.30
N LYS A 230 5.45 -8.03 6.93
CA LYS A 230 5.28 -7.56 5.54
C LYS A 230 4.22 -8.38 4.80
N ASP A 231 3.12 -8.71 5.51
CA ASP A 231 2.00 -9.51 5.00
C ASP A 231 1.08 -8.62 4.16
N VAL A 232 1.52 -8.34 2.95
CA VAL A 232 0.84 -7.47 2.00
C VAL A 232 0.61 -8.18 0.67
N GLN A 233 -0.45 -7.79 -0.02
CA GLN A 233 -0.77 -8.21 -1.37
C GLN A 233 -0.86 -6.99 -2.27
N PHE A 234 -0.57 -7.19 -3.54
CA PHE A 234 -0.64 -6.16 -4.58
C PHE A 234 -1.53 -6.62 -5.72
N CYS A 235 -2.22 -5.67 -6.34
CA CYS A 235 -3.05 -5.88 -7.53
C CYS A 235 -2.87 -4.71 -8.47
N LEU A 236 -2.60 -4.98 -9.74
CA LEU A 236 -2.57 -3.95 -10.77
C LEU A 236 -3.98 -3.46 -11.07
N LEU A 237 -4.12 -2.19 -11.39
CA LEU A 237 -5.40 -1.60 -11.78
C LEU A 237 -5.40 -1.31 -13.30
N PRO A 238 -6.55 -1.42 -13.97
CA PRO A 238 -7.88 -1.76 -13.41
C PRO A 238 -8.02 -3.21 -12.98
N ALA A 239 -8.83 -3.47 -11.96
CA ALA A 239 -9.07 -4.81 -11.43
C ALA A 239 -10.57 -5.04 -11.16
N SER A 240 -11.02 -6.27 -11.34
CA SER A 240 -12.40 -6.67 -11.07
C SER A 240 -12.65 -6.86 -9.55
N PRO A 241 -13.91 -6.80 -9.09
CA PRO A 241 -14.25 -7.08 -7.69
C PRO A 241 -13.75 -8.46 -7.22
N GLY A 242 -13.80 -9.48 -8.06
CA GLY A 242 -13.29 -10.82 -7.75
C GLY A 242 -11.77 -10.88 -7.57
N GLU A 243 -11.02 -9.96 -8.18
CA GLU A 243 -9.57 -9.83 -7.94
C GLU A 243 -9.29 -9.23 -6.56
N PHE A 244 -10.08 -8.27 -6.12
CA PHE A 244 -9.96 -7.73 -4.77
C PHE A 244 -10.29 -8.77 -3.70
N GLU A 245 -11.30 -9.63 -3.92
CA GLU A 245 -11.59 -10.75 -3.03
C GLU A 245 -10.41 -11.74 -2.97
N ARG A 246 -9.83 -12.08 -4.11
CA ARG A 246 -8.63 -12.92 -4.19
C ARG A 246 -7.39 -12.28 -3.58
N MET A 247 -7.34 -10.95 -3.48
CA MET A 247 -6.26 -10.22 -2.83
C MET A 247 -6.35 -10.30 -1.30
N VAL A 248 -7.57 -10.37 -0.75
CA VAL A 248 -7.79 -10.43 0.71
C VAL A 248 -7.48 -11.81 1.29
N ALA A 249 -7.86 -12.89 0.61
CA ALA A 249 -7.77 -14.25 1.13
C ALA A 249 -6.33 -14.79 1.36
N PRO A 250 -5.31 -14.47 0.54
CA PRO A 250 -3.96 -15.05 0.67
C PRO A 250 -3.10 -14.48 1.79
N ILE A 251 -3.48 -13.37 2.44
CA ILE A 251 -2.68 -12.83 3.55
C ILE A 251 -2.66 -13.83 4.71
N ARG A 252 -1.54 -13.96 5.39
CA ARG A 252 -1.37 -14.86 6.56
C ARG A 252 -2.33 -14.49 7.68
N GLY A 253 -2.65 -13.22 7.80
CA GLY A 253 -3.59 -12.69 8.78
C GLY A 253 -5.07 -12.86 8.43
N TYR A 254 -5.42 -13.42 7.27
CA TYR A 254 -6.81 -13.64 6.86
C TYR A 254 -7.70 -14.31 7.93
N PRO A 255 -7.24 -15.33 8.70
CA PRO A 255 -8.05 -15.92 9.75
C PRO A 255 -8.57 -14.92 10.79
N ILE A 256 -7.87 -13.79 11.02
CA ILE A 256 -8.32 -12.74 11.93
C ILE A 256 -9.54 -12.02 11.36
N LEU A 257 -9.59 -11.80 10.05
CA LEU A 257 -10.75 -11.24 9.34
C LEU A 257 -11.89 -12.25 9.24
N ALA A 258 -11.56 -13.52 9.02
CA ALA A 258 -12.54 -14.61 8.90
C ALA A 258 -13.15 -15.05 10.22
N GLY A 259 -12.70 -14.53 11.37
CA GLY A 259 -13.31 -14.82 12.67
C GLY A 259 -12.64 -15.97 13.46
N ALA A 260 -11.31 -16.05 13.44
CA ALA A 260 -10.57 -17.05 14.21
C ALA A 260 -10.85 -16.98 15.72
N ARG A 261 -10.72 -18.13 16.39
CA ARG A 261 -10.87 -18.31 17.85
C ARG A 261 -12.23 -17.86 18.40
N GLY A 262 -13.32 -18.16 17.69
CA GLY A 262 -14.68 -17.86 18.14
C GLY A 262 -15.10 -16.40 18.03
N ARG A 263 -14.28 -15.55 17.39
CA ARG A 263 -14.68 -14.18 17.07
C ARG A 263 -15.56 -14.18 15.81
N ALA A 264 -16.52 -13.26 15.75
CA ALA A 264 -17.34 -13.09 14.56
C ALA A 264 -16.47 -12.60 13.36
N PRO A 265 -16.77 -13.07 12.14
CA PRO A 265 -16.09 -12.62 10.93
C PRO A 265 -16.30 -11.12 10.72
N LYS A 266 -15.34 -10.49 10.07
CA LYS A 266 -15.40 -9.08 9.70
C LYS A 266 -16.07 -8.90 8.35
N ASP A 267 -16.55 -7.72 8.07
CA ASP A 267 -17.27 -7.38 6.84
C ASP A 267 -16.29 -7.21 5.65
N ILE A 268 -15.83 -8.36 5.12
CA ILE A 268 -14.93 -8.40 3.96
C ILE A 268 -15.61 -7.77 2.74
N ALA A 269 -16.92 -7.92 2.58
CA ALA A 269 -17.65 -7.32 1.47
C ALA A 269 -17.58 -5.78 1.51
N ALA A 270 -17.74 -5.18 2.69
CA ALA A 270 -17.55 -3.73 2.85
C ALA A 270 -16.10 -3.29 2.62
N LEU A 271 -15.12 -4.11 2.97
CA LEU A 271 -13.70 -3.86 2.67
C LEU A 271 -13.45 -3.86 1.16
N VAL A 272 -13.92 -4.88 0.44
CA VAL A 272 -13.82 -5.00 -1.03
C VAL A 272 -14.54 -3.83 -1.72
N ASP A 273 -15.68 -3.38 -1.22
CA ASP A 273 -16.36 -2.20 -1.73
C ASP A 273 -15.53 -0.91 -1.59
N VAL A 274 -14.79 -0.76 -0.49
CA VAL A 274 -13.81 0.35 -0.34
C VAL A 274 -12.66 0.22 -1.33
N MET A 275 -12.12 -0.99 -1.55
CA MET A 275 -11.06 -1.24 -2.54
C MET A 275 -11.53 -0.85 -3.95
N ARG A 276 -12.73 -1.28 -4.34
CA ARG A 276 -13.34 -0.93 -5.64
C ARG A 276 -13.48 0.60 -5.81
N LYS A 277 -13.97 1.30 -4.78
CA LYS A 277 -14.12 2.76 -4.80
C LYS A 277 -12.77 3.48 -4.83
N LEU A 278 -11.77 2.93 -4.16
CA LEU A 278 -10.41 3.47 -4.17
C LEU A 278 -9.77 3.32 -5.56
N ALA A 279 -9.99 2.18 -6.23
CA ALA A 279 -9.59 1.97 -7.62
C ALA A 279 -10.26 2.97 -8.56
N GLN A 280 -11.56 3.23 -8.39
CA GLN A 280 -12.28 4.23 -9.15
C GLN A 280 -11.72 5.66 -8.95
N ILE A 281 -11.32 6.03 -7.72
CA ILE A 281 -10.64 7.31 -7.47
C ILE A 281 -9.33 7.38 -8.24
N ALA A 282 -8.54 6.30 -8.27
CA ALA A 282 -7.28 6.28 -9.00
C ALA A 282 -7.47 6.42 -10.51
N GLU A 283 -8.57 5.92 -11.04
CA GLU A 283 -8.96 6.04 -12.45
C GLU A 283 -9.44 7.45 -12.79
N ASP A 284 -10.36 8.00 -11.98
CA ASP A 284 -10.97 9.32 -12.20
C ASP A 284 -9.98 10.48 -11.97
N TYR A 285 -8.94 10.26 -11.14
CA TYR A 285 -7.92 11.27 -10.82
C TYR A 285 -6.50 10.78 -11.17
N PRO A 286 -6.13 10.76 -12.46
CA PRO A 286 -4.80 10.31 -12.88
C PRO A 286 -3.65 11.14 -12.30
N GLY A 287 -3.91 12.35 -11.82
CA GLY A 287 -2.96 13.20 -11.12
C GLY A 287 -2.69 12.82 -9.65
N PHE A 288 -3.45 11.86 -9.07
CA PHE A 288 -3.14 11.32 -7.76
C PHE A 288 -2.07 10.24 -7.91
N ASP A 289 -0.93 10.47 -7.30
CA ASP A 289 0.24 9.59 -7.39
C ASP A 289 0.22 8.51 -6.30
N GLN A 290 -0.21 8.89 -5.10
CA GLN A 290 -0.34 7.97 -3.99
C GLN A 290 -1.60 8.27 -3.17
N ILE A 291 -2.32 7.21 -2.81
CA ILE A 291 -3.41 7.25 -1.84
C ILE A 291 -3.09 6.22 -0.76
N ASP A 292 -3.04 6.64 0.50
CA ASP A 292 -2.79 5.77 1.64
C ASP A 292 -3.94 5.90 2.65
N LEU A 293 -4.58 4.78 2.95
CA LEU A 293 -5.62 4.64 3.96
C LEU A 293 -5.09 3.74 5.07
N ASN A 294 -4.58 4.34 6.15
CA ASN A 294 -3.88 3.62 7.21
C ASN A 294 -4.07 4.29 8.59
N PRO A 295 -4.88 3.67 9.48
CA PRO A 295 -5.58 2.41 9.32
C PRO A 295 -6.99 2.53 8.75
N VAL A 296 -7.45 1.46 8.12
CA VAL A 296 -8.85 1.16 7.87
C VAL A 296 -9.29 0.13 8.90
N ILE A 297 -10.37 0.39 9.63
CA ILE A 297 -10.90 -0.52 10.64
C ILE A 297 -12.05 -1.31 10.05
N VAL A 298 -11.91 -2.63 10.00
CA VAL A 298 -12.96 -3.55 9.50
C VAL A 298 -13.71 -4.12 10.69
N TYR A 299 -15.01 -3.84 10.77
CA TYR A 299 -15.91 -4.31 11.81
C TYR A 299 -16.65 -5.57 11.37
N GLU A 300 -17.50 -6.12 12.24
CA GLU A 300 -18.47 -7.18 11.89
C GLU A 300 -19.52 -6.66 10.88
N LYS A 301 -19.76 -5.36 10.89
CA LYS A 301 -20.61 -4.66 9.91
C LYS A 301 -19.96 -3.34 9.54
N GLY A 302 -19.58 -3.22 8.27
CA GLY A 302 -18.97 -2.03 7.68
C GLY A 302 -17.51 -1.82 8.07
N VAL A 303 -16.96 -0.75 7.53
CA VAL A 303 -15.58 -0.31 7.73
C VAL A 303 -15.52 1.16 8.12
N SER A 304 -14.37 1.61 8.63
CA SER A 304 -14.10 3.03 8.89
C SER A 304 -12.67 3.37 8.55
N VAL A 305 -12.46 4.33 7.67
CA VAL A 305 -11.12 4.87 7.35
C VAL A 305 -10.78 5.93 8.39
N VAL A 306 -9.77 5.65 9.20
CA VAL A 306 -9.40 6.49 10.36
C VAL A 306 -8.35 7.52 10.02
N ASP A 307 -7.38 7.12 9.20
CA ASP A 307 -6.35 8.04 8.70
C ASP A 307 -6.16 7.85 7.19
N TYR A 308 -5.81 8.93 6.52
CA TYR A 308 -5.70 8.94 5.07
C TYR A 308 -4.73 10.03 4.61
N ARG A 309 -3.99 9.72 3.54
CA ARG A 309 -3.09 10.66 2.86
C ARG A 309 -3.31 10.51 1.36
N ILE A 310 -3.34 11.63 0.65
CA ILE A 310 -3.37 11.68 -0.81
C ILE A 310 -2.24 12.58 -1.26
N LEU A 311 -1.33 12.04 -2.07
CA LEU A 311 -0.27 12.80 -2.74
C LEU A 311 -0.65 12.98 -4.20
N HIS A 312 -0.49 14.19 -4.70
CA HIS A 312 -0.79 14.53 -6.09
C HIS A 312 0.34 15.37 -6.70
N LYS A 313 0.40 15.32 -8.02
CA LYS A 313 1.30 16.17 -8.84
C LYS A 313 0.86 17.61 -8.84
#